data_8fd2006bdd87764056724b7c61d2b274
#
_entry.id   8fd2006bdd87764056724b7c61d2b274
#
_cell.length_a   1.000
_cell.length_b   1.000
_cell.length_c   1.000
_cell.angle_alpha   90.00
_cell.angle_beta   90.00
_cell.angle_gamma   90.00
#
_symmetry.space_group_name_H-M   'P 1'
#
loop_
_entity.id
_entity.type
_entity.pdbx_description
1 polymer ?
#
loop_
_entity_poly.entity_id
_entity_poly.type
_entity_poly.pdbx_seq_one_letter_code
_entity_poly.pdbx_strand_id
1 'polypeptide(L)'
;MPGIWAVVPAAGRGTRFLPATKASPKEMLPIVDKPLIQYAAEEPLAAGARRLVFITGASKHSIADHFDTDQELDNLLESQGKSELLRQVRSVLPSYATCIFIRQPAPLGLGHAVLCAEAAVGDEPFFVHLADD
;
A
#
# COMPACT_ATOMS: atom_id res chain seq x y z
N MET A 1 0.82 13.12 -19.60
CA MET A 1 0.81 11.70 -19.94
C MET A 1 0.43 10.90 -18.71
N PRO A 2 -0.56 10.01 -18.81
CA PRO A 2 -0.91 9.19 -17.65
C PRO A 2 0.27 8.31 -17.24
N GLY A 3 0.48 8.17 -15.96
CA GLY A 3 1.55 7.34 -15.44
C GLY A 3 1.26 5.84 -15.61
N ILE A 4 2.28 5.03 -15.43
CA ILE A 4 2.16 3.59 -15.49
C ILE A 4 1.42 3.10 -14.25
N TRP A 5 0.55 2.10 -14.42
CA TRP A 5 -0.18 1.46 -13.33
C TRP A 5 0.64 0.34 -12.70
N ALA A 6 0.55 0.20 -11.40
CA ALA A 6 1.02 -0.97 -10.68
C ALA A 6 -0.11 -1.51 -9.80
N VAL A 7 -0.41 -2.79 -9.95
CA VAL A 7 -1.43 -3.47 -9.14
C VAL A 7 -0.70 -4.25 -8.04
N VAL A 8 -1.04 -3.99 -6.79
CA VAL A 8 -0.41 -4.60 -5.62
C VAL A 8 -1.46 -5.44 -4.87
N PRO A 9 -1.51 -6.75 -5.12
CA PRO A 9 -2.42 -7.61 -4.37
C PRO A 9 -1.98 -7.74 -2.91
N ALA A 10 -2.89 -7.46 -1.98
CA ALA A 10 -2.62 -7.46 -0.54
C ALA A 10 -3.81 -8.00 0.25
N ALA A 11 -4.58 -8.94 -0.32
CA ALA A 11 -5.81 -9.43 0.26
C ALA A 11 -5.66 -10.71 1.10
N GLY A 12 -4.49 -11.35 1.09
CA GLY A 12 -4.26 -12.60 1.84
C GLY A 12 -4.28 -12.41 3.36
N ARG A 13 -4.59 -13.47 4.09
CA ARG A 13 -4.72 -13.40 5.55
C ARG A 13 -3.41 -13.49 6.32
N GLY A 14 -2.31 -13.90 5.68
CA GLY A 14 -1.01 -14.00 6.33
C GLY A 14 -0.94 -15.06 7.41
N THR A 15 -1.55 -16.22 7.18
CA THR A 15 -1.61 -17.30 8.18
C THR A 15 -0.24 -17.80 8.62
N ARG A 16 0.77 -17.69 7.76
CA ARG A 16 2.15 -18.09 8.09
C ARG A 16 2.79 -17.26 9.18
N PHE A 17 2.25 -16.08 9.47
CA PHE A 17 2.79 -15.14 10.46
C PHE A 17 1.95 -15.04 11.72
N LEU A 18 0.98 -15.95 11.90
CA LEU A 18 0.19 -15.96 13.13
C LEU A 18 1.07 -16.26 14.34
N PRO A 19 0.80 -15.66 15.51
CA PRO A 19 -0.36 -14.77 15.80
C PRO A 19 -0.15 -13.30 15.44
N ALA A 20 1.00 -12.90 14.90
CA ALA A 20 1.29 -11.50 14.59
C ALA A 20 0.26 -10.87 13.64
N THR A 21 -0.33 -11.67 12.74
CA THR A 21 -1.30 -11.22 11.75
C THR A 21 -2.75 -11.39 12.19
N LYS A 22 -3.02 -11.78 13.44
CA LYS A 22 -4.39 -11.99 13.91
C LYS A 22 -5.24 -10.71 13.79
N ALA A 23 -4.69 -9.59 14.20
CA ALA A 23 -5.38 -8.29 14.17
C ALA A 23 -4.70 -7.27 13.25
N SER A 24 -3.64 -7.68 12.55
CA SER A 24 -2.85 -6.80 11.68
C SER A 24 -2.48 -7.55 10.42
N PRO A 25 -2.65 -6.96 9.23
CA PRO A 25 -2.27 -7.64 7.99
C PRO A 25 -0.76 -7.88 7.94
N LYS A 26 -0.35 -8.96 7.27
CA LYS A 26 1.07 -9.29 7.10
C LYS A 26 1.83 -8.17 6.39
N GLU A 27 1.16 -7.44 5.51
CA GLU A 27 1.74 -6.32 4.78
C GLU A 27 2.12 -5.15 5.66
N MET A 28 1.59 -5.10 6.89
CA MET A 28 1.93 -4.08 7.88
C MET A 28 3.01 -4.52 8.86
N LEU A 29 3.51 -5.75 8.74
CA LEU A 29 4.63 -6.18 9.58
C LEU A 29 5.87 -5.37 9.22
N PRO A 30 6.58 -4.82 10.23
CA PRO A 30 7.72 -3.96 9.95
C PRO A 30 8.96 -4.75 9.50
N ILE A 31 9.70 -4.14 8.58
CA ILE A 31 11.06 -4.56 8.25
C ILE A 31 11.93 -3.37 8.63
N VAL A 32 12.62 -3.47 9.76
CA VAL A 32 13.35 -2.40 10.42
C VAL A 32 12.36 -1.33 10.94
N ASP A 33 12.04 -0.30 10.16
CA ASP A 33 11.20 0.83 10.56
C ASP A 33 10.03 1.10 9.61
N LYS A 34 9.88 0.30 8.54
CA LYS A 34 8.82 0.46 7.56
C LYS A 34 7.99 -0.81 7.44
N PRO A 35 6.67 -0.71 7.31
CA PRO A 35 5.88 -1.89 7.02
C PRO A 35 6.19 -2.46 5.62
N LEU A 36 6.02 -3.76 5.48
CA LEU A 36 6.30 -4.47 4.22
C LEU A 36 5.60 -3.82 3.02
N ILE A 37 4.37 -3.37 3.20
CA ILE A 37 3.59 -2.74 2.13
C ILE A 37 4.25 -1.47 1.58
N GLN A 38 5.00 -0.74 2.41
CA GLN A 38 5.69 0.47 1.96
C GLN A 38 6.80 0.13 0.96
N TYR A 39 7.56 -0.94 1.20
CA TYR A 39 8.55 -1.41 0.24
C TYR A 39 7.91 -1.83 -1.07
N ALA A 40 6.75 -2.50 -0.97
CA ALA A 40 5.99 -2.92 -2.15
C ALA A 40 5.49 -1.74 -2.98
N ALA A 41 5.25 -0.59 -2.37
CA ALA A 41 4.90 0.64 -3.08
C ALA A 41 6.13 1.33 -3.65
N GLU A 42 7.24 1.36 -2.92
CA GLU A 42 8.46 2.05 -3.34
C GLU A 42 9.08 1.44 -4.60
N GLU A 43 9.06 0.12 -4.73
CA GLU A 43 9.65 -0.56 -5.88
C GLU A 43 8.99 -0.20 -7.21
N PRO A 44 7.66 -0.31 -7.36
CA PRO A 44 7.02 0.10 -8.61
C PRO A 44 7.14 1.61 -8.87
N LEU A 45 7.12 2.45 -7.83
CA LEU A 45 7.35 3.88 -7.99
C LEU A 45 8.75 4.17 -8.53
N ALA A 46 9.76 3.47 -8.03
CA ALA A 46 11.13 3.60 -8.53
C ALA A 46 11.25 3.12 -9.98
N ALA A 47 10.42 2.17 -10.39
CA ALA A 47 10.38 1.67 -11.77
C ALA A 47 9.58 2.56 -12.73
N GLY A 48 8.99 3.63 -12.24
CA GLY A 48 8.27 4.59 -13.08
C GLY A 48 6.75 4.58 -12.94
N ALA A 49 6.19 3.72 -12.10
CA ALA A 49 4.74 3.74 -11.84
C ALA A 49 4.36 5.04 -11.13
N ARG A 50 3.19 5.56 -11.46
CA ARG A 50 2.64 6.77 -10.85
C ARG A 50 1.26 6.56 -10.26
N ARG A 51 0.63 5.45 -10.58
CA ARG A 51 -0.70 5.08 -10.08
C ARG A 51 -0.63 3.67 -9.52
N LEU A 52 -0.92 3.54 -8.21
CA LEU A 52 -0.89 2.27 -7.50
C LEU A 52 -2.31 1.84 -7.19
N VAL A 53 -2.63 0.59 -7.47
CA VAL A 53 -3.92 -0.01 -7.10
C VAL A 53 -3.66 -1.13 -6.12
N PHE A 54 -4.05 -0.93 -4.87
CA PHE A 54 -3.94 -1.96 -3.84
C PHE A 54 -5.25 -2.74 -3.78
N ILE A 55 -5.15 -4.05 -3.90
CA ILE A 55 -6.30 -4.94 -3.76
C ILE A 55 -6.27 -5.49 -2.34
N THR A 56 -7.25 -5.10 -1.53
CA THR A 56 -7.26 -5.38 -0.10
C THR A 56 -8.42 -6.30 0.29
N GLY A 57 -8.27 -6.95 1.45
CA GLY A 57 -9.34 -7.75 2.04
C GLY A 57 -10.15 -6.96 3.07
N ALA A 58 -11.12 -7.63 3.71
CA ALA A 58 -12.10 -7.01 4.59
C ALA A 58 -11.50 -6.32 5.83
N SER A 59 -10.33 -6.75 6.31
CA SER A 59 -9.74 -6.26 7.57
C SER A 59 -8.43 -5.50 7.35
N LYS A 60 -8.25 -4.87 6.18
CA LYS A 60 -6.96 -4.28 5.82
C LYS A 60 -6.97 -2.74 5.81
N HIS A 61 -7.71 -2.13 6.75
CA HIS A 61 -7.78 -0.66 6.86
C HIS A 61 -6.43 -0.01 7.14
N SER A 62 -5.54 -0.69 7.86
CA SER A 62 -4.24 -0.15 8.21
C SER A 62 -3.34 0.10 6.99
N ILE A 63 -3.56 -0.62 5.89
CA ILE A 63 -2.81 -0.39 4.65
C ILE A 63 -3.17 0.97 4.06
N ALA A 64 -4.47 1.27 3.95
CA ALA A 64 -4.93 2.56 3.47
C ALA A 64 -4.48 3.68 4.42
N ASP A 65 -4.63 3.47 5.72
CA ASP A 65 -4.24 4.46 6.74
C ASP A 65 -2.75 4.80 6.67
N HIS A 66 -1.90 3.81 6.37
CA HIS A 66 -0.46 4.04 6.27
C HIS A 66 -0.10 5.05 5.17
N PHE A 67 -0.85 5.04 4.08
CA PHE A 67 -0.59 5.93 2.93
C PHE A 67 -1.38 7.24 2.98
N ASP A 68 -2.34 7.35 3.88
CA ASP A 68 -3.11 8.59 4.04
C ASP A 68 -2.32 9.66 4.77
N THR A 69 -2.66 10.91 4.51
CA THR A 69 -2.11 12.02 5.30
C THR A 69 -2.72 12.01 6.70
N ASP A 70 -1.88 12.34 7.68
CA ASP A 70 -2.29 12.48 9.06
C ASP A 70 -1.88 13.87 9.54
N GLN A 71 -2.78 14.83 9.36
CA GLN A 71 -2.49 16.23 9.67
C GLN A 71 -2.23 16.43 11.17
N GLU A 72 -2.91 15.69 12.01
CA GLU A 72 -2.72 15.79 13.47
C GLU A 72 -1.32 15.34 13.87
N LEU A 73 -0.85 14.23 13.32
CA LEU A 73 0.51 13.74 13.55
C LEU A 73 1.54 14.73 13.01
N ASP A 74 1.32 15.24 11.80
CA ASP A 74 2.20 16.24 11.19
C ASP A 74 2.35 17.47 12.08
N ASN A 75 1.23 17.98 12.59
CA ASN A 75 1.23 19.15 13.46
C ASN A 75 1.98 18.85 14.78
N LEU A 76 1.80 17.67 15.34
CA LEU A 76 2.49 17.26 16.55
C LEU A 76 4.00 17.23 16.34
N LEU A 77 4.46 16.60 15.29
CA LEU A 77 5.89 16.50 14.98
C LEU A 77 6.51 17.87 14.70
N GLU A 78 5.79 18.74 14.01
CA GLU A 78 6.23 20.10 13.75
C GLU A 78 6.37 20.89 15.04
N SER A 79 5.38 20.80 15.95
CA SER A 79 5.40 21.50 17.24
C SER A 79 6.53 21.01 18.16
N GLN A 80 6.98 19.77 18.01
CA GLN A 80 8.07 19.18 18.78
C GLN A 80 9.44 19.38 18.13
N GLY A 81 9.50 20.03 16.97
CA GLY A 81 10.75 20.25 16.25
C GLY A 81 11.36 19.00 15.66
N LYS A 82 10.57 17.95 15.45
CA LYS A 82 11.04 16.66 14.90
C LYS A 82 10.96 16.66 13.39
N SER A 83 11.73 17.54 12.74
CA SER A 83 11.67 17.76 11.29
C SER A 83 12.06 16.53 10.47
N GLU A 84 13.01 15.72 10.93
CA GLU A 84 13.42 14.51 10.21
C GLU A 84 12.31 13.45 10.21
N LEU A 85 11.66 13.22 11.36
CA LEU A 85 10.53 12.32 11.45
C LEU A 85 9.35 12.81 10.61
N LEU A 86 9.11 14.12 10.64
CA LEU A 86 8.05 14.73 9.82
C LEU A 86 8.29 14.48 8.35
N ARG A 87 9.52 14.64 7.88
CA ARG A 87 9.90 14.38 6.49
C ARG A 87 9.66 12.90 6.13
N GLN A 88 10.05 11.97 7.01
CA GLN A 88 9.83 10.54 6.78
C GLN A 88 8.35 10.20 6.69
N VAL A 89 7.53 10.76 7.58
CA VAL A 89 6.08 10.50 7.58
C VAL A 89 5.43 11.06 6.31
N ARG A 90 5.79 12.27 5.90
CA ARG A 90 5.23 12.90 4.69
C ARG A 90 5.67 12.22 3.40
N SER A 91 6.82 11.54 3.40
CA SER A 91 7.36 10.90 2.21
C SER A 91 6.90 9.46 1.99
N VAL A 92 6.00 8.94 2.84
CA VAL A 92 5.47 7.57 2.69
C VAL A 92 4.86 7.39 1.30
N LEU A 93 4.09 8.37 0.82
CA LEU A 93 3.60 8.38 -0.55
C LEU A 93 4.00 9.72 -1.20
N PRO A 94 4.83 9.69 -2.27
CA PRO A 94 5.20 10.92 -2.97
C PRO A 94 3.99 11.65 -3.54
N SER A 95 4.06 12.97 -3.60
CA SER A 95 2.95 13.80 -4.09
C SER A 95 2.57 13.53 -5.54
N TYR A 96 3.49 12.99 -6.35
CA TYR A 96 3.23 12.66 -7.75
C TYR A 96 2.50 11.32 -7.93
N ALA A 97 2.35 10.53 -6.87
CA ALA A 97 1.76 9.19 -6.94
C ALA A 97 0.30 9.23 -6.50
N THR A 98 -0.52 8.41 -7.14
CA THR A 98 -1.92 8.22 -6.79
C THR A 98 -2.13 6.80 -6.28
N CYS A 99 -2.81 6.65 -5.15
CA CYS A 99 -3.20 5.35 -4.62
C CYS A 99 -4.70 5.15 -4.73
N ILE A 100 -5.09 3.98 -5.22
CA ILE A 100 -6.47 3.53 -5.28
C ILE A 100 -6.56 2.24 -4.50
N PHE A 101 -7.57 2.11 -3.65
CA PHE A 101 -7.79 0.91 -2.85
C PHE A 101 -9.07 0.24 -3.32
N ILE A 102 -8.98 -1.00 -3.75
CA ILE A 102 -10.12 -1.81 -4.19
C ILE A 102 -10.20 -3.04 -3.30
N ARG A 103 -11.38 -3.29 -2.78
CA ARG A 103 -11.61 -4.45 -1.93
C ARG A 103 -11.90 -5.68 -2.79
N GLN A 104 -11.19 -6.78 -2.52
CA GLN A 104 -11.56 -8.08 -3.05
C GLN A 104 -12.67 -8.64 -2.14
N PRO A 105 -13.88 -8.85 -2.67
CA PRO A 105 -15.03 -9.20 -1.81
C PRO A 105 -14.96 -10.61 -1.25
N ALA A 106 -14.21 -11.50 -1.88
CA ALA A 106 -14.02 -12.88 -1.42
C ALA A 106 -12.60 -13.34 -1.71
N PRO A 107 -12.01 -14.24 -0.89
CA PRO A 107 -10.62 -14.66 -1.07
C PRO A 107 -10.50 -15.72 -2.18
N LEU A 108 -10.64 -15.30 -3.42
CA LEU A 108 -10.66 -16.17 -4.60
C LEU A 108 -9.31 -16.31 -5.29
N GLY A 109 -8.22 -15.94 -4.61
CA GLY A 109 -6.87 -16.13 -5.09
C GLY A 109 -6.27 -14.93 -5.81
N LEU A 110 -5.02 -15.09 -6.24
CA LEU A 110 -4.22 -14.02 -6.83
C LEU A 110 -4.80 -13.53 -8.16
N GLY A 111 -5.16 -14.45 -9.04
CA GLY A 111 -5.73 -14.08 -10.35
C GLY A 111 -6.99 -13.24 -10.21
N HIS A 112 -7.87 -13.62 -9.28
CA HIS A 112 -9.08 -12.83 -9.01
C HIS A 112 -8.74 -11.47 -8.41
N ALA A 113 -7.75 -11.40 -7.52
CA ALA A 113 -7.31 -10.13 -6.95
C ALA A 113 -6.85 -9.18 -8.05
N VAL A 114 -6.05 -9.66 -8.99
CA VAL A 114 -5.61 -8.85 -10.13
C VAL A 114 -6.80 -8.43 -11.00
N LEU A 115 -7.74 -9.33 -11.23
CA LEU A 115 -8.96 -9.02 -12.00
C LEU A 115 -9.77 -7.90 -11.33
N CYS A 116 -9.79 -7.80 -10.01
CA CYS A 116 -10.48 -6.72 -9.29
C CYS A 116 -9.95 -5.33 -9.69
N ALA A 117 -8.73 -5.23 -10.19
CA ALA A 117 -8.15 -3.96 -10.62
C ALA A 117 -8.71 -3.45 -11.95
N GLU A 118 -9.46 -4.28 -12.69
CA GLU A 118 -10.01 -3.89 -13.99
C GLU A 118 -10.83 -2.61 -13.94
N ALA A 119 -11.58 -2.41 -12.85
CA ALA A 119 -12.41 -1.23 -12.66
C ALA A 119 -11.58 0.07 -12.67
N ALA A 120 -10.33 0.02 -12.24
CA ALA A 120 -9.44 1.18 -12.23
C ALA A 120 -8.56 1.24 -13.47
N VAL A 121 -7.96 0.12 -13.85
CA VAL A 121 -6.93 0.05 -14.90
C VAL A 121 -7.53 -0.03 -16.32
N GLY A 122 -8.67 -0.69 -16.44
CA GLY A 122 -9.28 -0.92 -17.75
C GLY A 122 -8.36 -1.78 -18.63
N ASP A 123 -8.16 -1.34 -19.87
CA ASP A 123 -7.33 -2.03 -20.85
C ASP A 123 -5.87 -1.56 -20.87
N GLU A 124 -5.49 -0.67 -19.97
CA GLU A 124 -4.12 -0.14 -19.95
C GLU A 124 -3.13 -1.19 -19.43
N PRO A 125 -1.90 -1.20 -19.93
CA PRO A 125 -0.86 -2.07 -19.39
C PRO A 125 -0.53 -1.70 -17.94
N PHE A 126 -0.16 -2.70 -17.16
CA PHE A 126 0.16 -2.49 -15.74
C PHE A 126 1.17 -3.54 -15.25
N PHE A 127 1.90 -3.19 -14.20
CA PHE A 127 2.71 -4.15 -13.45
C PHE A 127 1.86 -4.84 -12.39
N VAL A 128 2.18 -6.09 -12.10
CA VAL A 128 1.70 -6.76 -10.88
C VAL A 128 2.89 -6.90 -9.95
N HIS A 129 2.77 -6.35 -8.75
CA HIS A 129 3.83 -6.38 -7.75
C HIS A 129 3.31 -7.03 -6.47
N LEU A 130 3.92 -8.15 -6.07
CA LEU A 130 3.49 -8.89 -4.89
C LEU A 130 4.07 -8.23 -3.63
N ALA A 131 3.19 -7.98 -2.65
CA ALA A 131 3.57 -7.22 -1.46
C ALA A 131 4.53 -7.97 -0.54
N ASP A 132 4.55 -9.29 -0.59
CA ASP A 132 5.33 -10.15 0.30
C ASP A 132 6.42 -10.95 -0.41
N ASP A 133 6.83 -10.52 -1.58
CA ASP A 133 7.76 -11.30 -2.42
C ASP A 133 9.10 -10.62 -2.64
#